data_4daf2def926510093657036c9f4a2651
#
_entry.id   4daf2def926510093657036c9f4a2651
#
_cell.length_a   1.000
_cell.length_b   1.000
_cell.length_c   1.000
_cell.angle_alpha   90.00
_cell.angle_beta   90.00
_cell.angle_gamma   90.00
#
_symmetry.space_group_name_H-M   'P 1'
#
loop_
_entity.id
_entity.type
_entity.pdbx_description
1 polymer ?
#
loop_
_entity_poly.entity_id
_entity_poly.type
_entity_poly.pdbx_seq_one_letter_code
_entity_poly.pdbx_strand_id
1 'polypeptide(L)'
;MAKLAEQVPGERQARMVLSMIAEPDDSATGRVLGRVGGVETLRLIEDDRAAVPGMNRADALAWRDRLTAATRPEVLVNRVRQAEAAGIGTVIPADTSWPGSLDVLGARAPYVLWTRGADSFLSRPLLDFVSIVGSRASTSYGDLVAGEFAADFARDDRVVVGGGSYGIEAAAHRAALASGGSTIAVLAGGVDRPYPSGNRDLLDQVADVGLVVSEVPPGETPSRHRFQARGWLIAALSNVTILVEAGARSGAMRLAEQAHDLGRRVGAVPGPVTSATSTGPHRLLQERRGELVTDASQIINMLHMTEALNEAPTGSLFGSRFRSAPPPQRSTDTPTL
;
A
#
# COMPACT_ATOMS: atom_id res chain seq x y z
N MET A 1 -13.49 2.48 -36.86
CA MET A 1 -13.44 1.63 -35.63
C MET A 1 -14.04 2.44 -34.51
N ALA A 2 -14.89 1.84 -33.67
CA ALA A 2 -15.40 2.53 -32.49
C ALA A 2 -14.25 2.82 -31.50
N LYS A 3 -14.27 4.01 -30.91
CA LYS A 3 -13.24 4.41 -29.95
C LYS A 3 -13.30 3.54 -28.68
N LEU A 4 -12.17 3.35 -28.03
CA LEU A 4 -12.07 2.53 -26.81
C LEU A 4 -13.00 3.06 -25.69
N ALA A 5 -13.02 4.38 -25.50
CA ALA A 5 -13.92 5.02 -24.54
C ALA A 5 -15.44 4.79 -24.82
N GLU A 6 -15.81 4.54 -26.07
CA GLU A 6 -17.20 4.20 -26.45
C GLU A 6 -17.54 2.74 -26.14
N GLN A 7 -16.52 1.86 -26.14
CA GLN A 7 -16.68 0.43 -25.88
C GLN A 7 -16.66 0.07 -24.38
N VAL A 8 -16.15 0.98 -23.55
CA VAL A 8 -16.06 0.82 -22.07
C VAL A 8 -16.65 2.06 -21.37
N PRO A 9 -17.97 2.22 -21.39
CA PRO A 9 -18.62 3.45 -20.90
C PRO A 9 -18.64 3.60 -19.38
N GLY A 10 -18.30 2.54 -18.63
CA GLY A 10 -18.31 2.53 -17.17
C GLY A 10 -16.95 2.89 -16.56
N GLU A 11 -16.96 3.65 -15.45
CA GLU A 11 -15.76 4.08 -14.74
C GLU A 11 -14.85 2.88 -14.33
N ARG A 12 -15.45 1.79 -13.84
CA ARG A 12 -14.72 0.58 -13.45
C ARG A 12 -13.98 -0.03 -14.64
N GLN A 13 -14.67 -0.26 -15.75
CA GLN A 13 -14.07 -0.86 -16.95
C GLN A 13 -13.01 0.08 -17.56
N ALA A 14 -13.24 1.38 -17.54
CA ALA A 14 -12.26 2.35 -17.99
C ALA A 14 -10.97 2.29 -17.14
N ARG A 15 -11.07 2.17 -15.81
CA ARG A 15 -9.92 2.00 -14.91
C ARG A 15 -9.23 0.65 -15.10
N MET A 16 -9.98 -0.42 -15.34
CA MET A 16 -9.41 -1.72 -15.71
C MET A 16 -8.57 -1.60 -16.99
N VAL A 17 -9.10 -0.94 -18.02
CA VAL A 17 -8.36 -0.70 -19.27
C VAL A 17 -7.13 0.19 -19.04
N LEU A 18 -7.24 1.25 -18.25
CA LEU A 18 -6.10 2.11 -17.92
C LEU A 18 -4.97 1.31 -17.24
N SER A 19 -5.29 0.38 -16.33
CA SER A 19 -4.28 -0.48 -15.71
C SER A 19 -3.59 -1.44 -16.70
N MET A 20 -4.19 -1.70 -17.86
CA MET A 20 -3.63 -2.56 -18.92
C MET A 20 -2.70 -1.80 -19.88
N ILE A 21 -2.82 -0.47 -19.97
CA ILE A 21 -2.03 0.36 -20.90
C ILE A 21 -1.04 1.27 -20.21
N ALA A 22 -1.26 1.59 -18.95
CA ALA A 22 -0.36 2.40 -18.13
C ALA A 22 0.27 1.53 -17.03
N GLU A 23 1.57 1.68 -16.81
CA GLU A 23 2.24 1.00 -15.72
C GLU A 23 1.77 1.56 -14.35
N PRO A 24 1.83 0.75 -13.29
CA PRO A 24 1.66 1.24 -11.93
C PRO A 24 2.59 2.41 -11.62
N ASP A 25 2.18 3.30 -10.71
CA ASP A 25 2.99 4.46 -10.30
C ASP A 25 3.26 5.49 -11.42
N ASP A 26 2.51 5.46 -12.55
CA ASP A 26 2.57 6.52 -13.56
C ASP A 26 1.81 7.76 -13.09
N SER A 27 2.52 8.64 -12.40
CA SER A 27 1.93 9.86 -11.83
C SER A 27 1.38 10.83 -12.88
N ALA A 28 1.81 10.75 -14.14
CA ALA A 28 1.25 11.56 -15.20
C ALA A 28 -0.18 11.13 -15.52
N THR A 29 -0.39 9.84 -15.75
CA THR A 29 -1.72 9.26 -15.95
C THR A 29 -2.60 9.41 -14.71
N GLY A 30 -2.04 9.18 -13.51
CA GLY A 30 -2.79 9.33 -12.25
C GLY A 30 -3.28 10.76 -12.00
N ARG A 31 -2.51 11.80 -12.37
CA ARG A 31 -2.97 13.20 -12.28
C ARG A 31 -4.15 13.49 -13.22
N VAL A 32 -4.14 12.97 -14.43
CA VAL A 32 -5.26 13.12 -15.37
C VAL A 32 -6.48 12.38 -14.83
N LEU A 33 -6.30 11.11 -14.48
CA LEU A 33 -7.35 10.25 -13.93
C LEU A 33 -8.03 10.87 -12.69
N GLY A 34 -7.26 11.43 -11.77
CA GLY A 34 -7.80 12.07 -10.57
C GLY A 34 -8.59 13.36 -10.84
N ARG A 35 -8.40 14.00 -12.01
CA ARG A 35 -9.12 15.23 -12.39
C ARG A 35 -10.38 14.98 -13.19
N VAL A 36 -10.37 13.99 -14.08
CA VAL A 36 -11.43 13.81 -15.08
C VAL A 36 -12.10 12.43 -15.05
N GLY A 37 -11.60 11.49 -14.25
CA GLY A 37 -12.10 10.12 -14.19
C GLY A 37 -11.60 9.23 -15.31
N GLY A 38 -11.93 7.93 -15.23
CA GLY A 38 -11.38 6.92 -16.14
C GLY A 38 -11.88 7.05 -17.57
N VAL A 39 -13.18 7.20 -17.77
CA VAL A 39 -13.78 7.30 -19.11
C VAL A 39 -13.23 8.49 -19.89
N GLU A 40 -13.16 9.65 -19.24
CA GLU A 40 -12.62 10.85 -19.89
C GLU A 40 -11.13 10.76 -20.14
N THR A 41 -10.38 10.12 -19.22
CA THR A 41 -8.95 9.85 -19.44
C THR A 41 -8.73 9.01 -20.71
N LEU A 42 -9.55 7.96 -20.95
CA LEU A 42 -9.47 7.18 -22.19
C LEU A 42 -9.81 8.03 -23.43
N ARG A 43 -10.81 8.92 -23.37
CA ARG A 43 -11.11 9.84 -24.46
C ARG A 43 -9.93 10.76 -24.78
N LEU A 44 -9.30 11.31 -23.75
CA LEU A 44 -8.14 12.18 -23.91
C LEU A 44 -6.91 11.46 -24.49
N ILE A 45 -6.76 10.15 -24.23
CA ILE A 45 -5.73 9.32 -24.84
C ILE A 45 -5.96 9.16 -26.35
N GLU A 46 -7.22 9.01 -26.78
CA GLU A 46 -7.60 8.77 -28.17
C GLU A 46 -7.79 10.05 -29.02
N ASP A 47 -7.81 11.23 -28.41
CA ASP A 47 -8.02 12.51 -29.10
C ASP A 47 -6.76 13.38 -29.07
N ASP A 48 -6.01 13.34 -30.18
CA ASP A 48 -4.76 14.10 -30.33
C ASP A 48 -4.94 15.64 -30.29
N ARG A 49 -6.16 16.12 -30.44
CA ARG A 49 -6.48 17.55 -30.49
C ARG A 49 -6.97 18.07 -29.13
N ALA A 50 -7.47 17.20 -28.28
CA ALA A 50 -7.97 17.59 -26.97
C ALA A 50 -6.86 18.12 -26.06
N ALA A 51 -7.12 19.17 -25.30
CA ALA A 51 -6.23 19.63 -24.25
C ALA A 51 -6.27 18.66 -23.06
N VAL A 52 -5.10 18.21 -22.60
CA VAL A 52 -4.98 17.34 -21.42
C VAL A 52 -4.76 18.20 -20.19
N PRO A 53 -5.62 18.10 -19.15
CA PRO A 53 -5.50 18.91 -17.96
C PRO A 53 -4.12 18.76 -17.26
N GLY A 54 -3.41 19.88 -17.13
CA GLY A 54 -2.12 19.94 -16.45
C GLY A 54 -0.92 19.48 -17.30
N MET A 55 -1.09 19.35 -18.61
CA MET A 55 0.00 19.08 -19.57
C MET A 55 0.04 20.15 -20.65
N ASN A 56 1.24 20.52 -21.08
CA ASN A 56 1.39 21.25 -22.32
C ASN A 56 1.20 20.29 -23.53
N ARG A 57 1.14 20.85 -24.74
CA ARG A 57 0.88 20.07 -25.95
C ARG A 57 1.94 18.99 -26.23
N ALA A 58 3.21 19.28 -25.99
CA ALA A 58 4.29 18.33 -26.24
C ALA A 58 4.24 17.16 -25.24
N ASP A 59 4.04 17.47 -23.95
CA ASP A 59 3.90 16.45 -22.90
C ASP A 59 2.66 15.58 -23.13
N ALA A 60 1.54 16.19 -23.56
CA ALA A 60 0.31 15.45 -23.86
C ALA A 60 0.49 14.48 -25.04
N LEU A 61 1.20 14.88 -26.09
CA LEU A 61 1.53 14.01 -27.23
C LEU A 61 2.42 12.83 -26.77
N ALA A 62 3.50 13.11 -26.05
CA ALA A 62 4.40 12.08 -25.54
C ALA A 62 3.69 11.10 -24.58
N TRP A 63 2.76 11.60 -23.75
CA TRP A 63 1.95 10.79 -22.87
C TRP A 63 1.02 9.86 -23.67
N ARG A 64 0.34 10.36 -24.71
CA ARG A 64 -0.51 9.57 -25.59
C ARG A 64 0.27 8.50 -26.33
N ASP A 65 1.38 8.86 -26.97
CA ASP A 65 2.22 7.94 -27.73
C ASP A 65 2.66 6.74 -26.88
N ARG A 66 3.02 6.99 -25.62
CA ARG A 66 3.40 5.94 -24.67
C ARG A 66 2.25 4.97 -24.38
N LEU A 67 1.02 5.47 -24.26
CA LEU A 67 -0.14 4.67 -23.87
C LEU A 67 -0.81 3.98 -25.07
N THR A 68 -0.75 4.56 -26.25
CA THR A 68 -1.36 4.01 -27.47
C THR A 68 -0.48 2.99 -28.19
N ALA A 69 0.82 3.03 -27.98
CA ALA A 69 1.80 2.20 -28.69
C ALA A 69 1.58 0.68 -28.53
N ALA A 70 0.83 0.26 -27.51
CA ALA A 70 0.78 -1.15 -27.09
C ALA A 70 -0.55 -1.87 -27.39
N THR A 71 -1.66 -1.22 -27.89
CA THR A 71 -2.92 -1.93 -27.68
C THR A 71 -4.02 -1.65 -28.71
N ARG A 72 -4.61 -2.75 -29.21
CA ARG A 72 -5.83 -2.71 -30.01
C ARG A 72 -7.05 -2.66 -29.09
N PRO A 73 -8.03 -1.77 -29.28
CA PRO A 73 -9.21 -1.65 -28.45
C PRO A 73 -9.95 -2.97 -28.20
N GLU A 74 -10.13 -3.79 -29.23
CA GLU A 74 -10.84 -5.06 -29.15
C GLU A 74 -10.11 -6.06 -28.20
N VAL A 75 -8.79 -6.04 -28.19
CA VAL A 75 -7.99 -6.90 -27.29
C VAL A 75 -8.20 -6.49 -25.83
N LEU A 76 -8.20 -5.17 -25.55
CA LEU A 76 -8.41 -4.65 -24.17
C LEU A 76 -9.83 -4.98 -23.68
N VAL A 77 -10.85 -4.72 -24.48
CA VAL A 77 -12.24 -5.04 -24.14
C VAL A 77 -12.40 -6.54 -23.89
N ASN A 78 -11.75 -7.38 -24.70
CA ASN A 78 -11.80 -8.82 -24.50
C ASN A 78 -11.08 -9.25 -23.21
N ARG A 79 -9.93 -8.65 -22.87
CA ARG A 79 -9.24 -8.90 -21.60
C ARG A 79 -10.09 -8.54 -20.39
N VAL A 80 -10.83 -7.42 -20.44
CA VAL A 80 -11.79 -7.05 -19.39
C VAL A 80 -12.83 -8.15 -19.21
N ARG A 81 -13.48 -8.59 -20.30
CA ARG A 81 -14.49 -9.66 -20.25
C ARG A 81 -13.93 -10.99 -19.74
N GLN A 82 -12.71 -11.32 -20.12
CA GLN A 82 -12.04 -12.55 -19.65
C GLN A 82 -11.77 -12.50 -18.15
N ALA A 83 -11.34 -11.35 -17.62
CA ALA A 83 -11.11 -11.19 -16.18
C ALA A 83 -12.43 -11.30 -15.39
N GLU A 84 -13.51 -10.66 -15.87
CA GLU A 84 -14.85 -10.76 -15.30
C GLU A 84 -15.38 -12.21 -15.34
N ALA A 85 -15.24 -12.89 -16.48
CA ALA A 85 -15.65 -14.29 -16.65
C ALA A 85 -14.83 -15.28 -15.79
N ALA A 86 -13.60 -14.95 -15.48
CA ALA A 86 -12.73 -15.72 -14.58
C ALA A 86 -13.03 -15.46 -13.08
N GLY A 87 -14.01 -14.61 -12.76
CA GLY A 87 -14.37 -14.28 -11.39
C GLY A 87 -13.32 -13.43 -10.66
N ILE A 88 -12.42 -12.74 -11.39
CA ILE A 88 -11.44 -11.83 -10.79
C ILE A 88 -12.16 -10.56 -10.37
N GLY A 89 -12.10 -10.26 -9.07
CA GLY A 89 -12.72 -9.06 -8.51
C GLY A 89 -11.95 -7.79 -8.85
N THR A 90 -12.62 -6.66 -8.73
CA THR A 90 -11.99 -5.33 -8.88
C THR A 90 -12.57 -4.34 -7.89
N VAL A 91 -11.70 -3.50 -7.30
CA VAL A 91 -12.09 -2.43 -6.39
C VAL A 91 -11.56 -1.10 -6.95
N ILE A 92 -12.42 -0.09 -7.01
CA ILE A 92 -12.12 1.27 -7.50
C ILE A 92 -12.46 2.31 -6.42
N PRO A 93 -11.95 3.56 -6.51
CA PRO A 93 -12.21 4.60 -5.50
C PRO A 93 -13.68 4.90 -5.18
N ALA A 94 -14.62 4.52 -6.06
CA ALA A 94 -16.06 4.70 -5.83
C ALA A 94 -16.70 3.58 -4.99
N ASP A 95 -15.97 2.49 -4.72
CA ASP A 95 -16.49 1.36 -3.95
C ASP A 95 -16.31 1.59 -2.44
N THR A 96 -17.22 1.03 -1.66
CA THR A 96 -17.15 1.06 -0.19
C THR A 96 -15.97 0.26 0.37
N SER A 97 -15.48 -0.71 -0.39
CA SER A 97 -14.28 -1.49 -0.06
C SER A 97 -12.96 -0.83 -0.48
N TRP A 98 -13.00 0.36 -1.10
CA TRP A 98 -11.75 1.08 -1.41
C TRP A 98 -11.07 1.56 -0.12
N PRO A 99 -9.81 1.17 0.13
CA PRO A 99 -9.10 1.61 1.33
C PRO A 99 -8.70 3.08 1.22
N GLY A 100 -9.31 3.95 2.03
CA GLY A 100 -9.00 5.39 2.05
C GLY A 100 -7.53 5.69 2.41
N SER A 101 -6.83 4.72 2.99
CA SER A 101 -5.39 4.83 3.26
C SER A 101 -4.53 4.99 2.00
N LEU A 102 -5.05 4.65 0.82
CA LEU A 102 -4.37 4.82 -0.47
C LEU A 102 -4.36 6.28 -0.96
N ASP A 103 -5.19 7.15 -0.40
CA ASP A 103 -5.24 8.57 -0.78
C ASP A 103 -3.90 9.29 -0.54
N VAL A 104 -3.09 8.79 0.40
CA VAL A 104 -1.73 9.29 0.66
C VAL A 104 -0.81 9.17 -0.55
N LEU A 105 -1.09 8.25 -1.47
CA LEU A 105 -0.32 8.06 -2.70
C LEU A 105 -0.61 9.13 -3.75
N GLY A 106 -1.73 9.86 -3.65
CA GLY A 106 -2.11 10.92 -4.58
C GLY A 106 -2.15 10.43 -6.02
N ALA A 107 -1.36 11.05 -6.90
CA ALA A 107 -1.28 10.69 -8.31
C ALA A 107 -0.62 9.31 -8.59
N ARG A 108 -0.07 8.68 -7.58
CA ARG A 108 0.54 7.33 -7.64
C ARG A 108 -0.43 6.24 -7.20
N ALA A 109 -1.64 6.62 -6.76
CA ALA A 109 -2.66 5.66 -6.33
C ALA A 109 -3.03 4.70 -7.47
N PRO A 110 -3.33 3.43 -7.16
CA PRO A 110 -3.77 2.46 -8.14
C PRO A 110 -4.99 2.95 -8.93
N TYR A 111 -5.02 2.67 -10.23
CA TYR A 111 -6.21 2.97 -11.05
C TYR A 111 -7.39 2.10 -10.66
N VAL A 112 -7.09 0.85 -10.34
CA VAL A 112 -7.98 -0.21 -9.89
C VAL A 112 -7.16 -1.20 -9.08
N LEU A 113 -7.75 -1.83 -8.09
CA LEU A 113 -7.20 -3.00 -7.43
C LEU A 113 -7.87 -4.25 -8.00
N TRP A 114 -7.08 -5.17 -8.53
CA TRP A 114 -7.51 -6.50 -8.92
C TRP A 114 -7.47 -7.41 -7.71
N THR A 115 -8.50 -8.22 -7.49
CA THR A 115 -8.65 -8.99 -6.26
C THR A 115 -9.00 -10.45 -6.52
N ARG A 116 -8.55 -11.31 -5.60
CA ARG A 116 -8.96 -12.70 -5.47
C ARG A 116 -9.10 -13.03 -3.98
N GLY A 117 -10.30 -13.40 -3.55
CA GLY A 117 -10.67 -13.55 -2.14
C GLY A 117 -11.64 -12.48 -1.68
N ALA A 118 -11.73 -12.22 -0.39
CA ALA A 118 -12.71 -11.32 0.21
C ALA A 118 -12.22 -9.87 0.20
N ASP A 119 -12.69 -9.06 -0.74
CA ASP A 119 -12.34 -7.63 -0.85
C ASP A 119 -12.86 -6.77 0.33
N SER A 120 -13.82 -7.29 1.10
CA SER A 120 -14.30 -6.66 2.33
C SER A 120 -13.21 -6.41 3.37
N PHE A 121 -12.11 -7.16 3.33
CA PHE A 121 -10.95 -6.86 4.19
C PHE A 121 -10.38 -5.47 3.95
N LEU A 122 -10.46 -4.94 2.73
CA LEU A 122 -9.95 -3.60 2.40
C LEU A 122 -10.73 -2.46 3.05
N SER A 123 -11.97 -2.69 3.51
CA SER A 123 -12.77 -1.69 4.21
C SER A 123 -12.47 -1.57 5.71
N ARG A 124 -11.61 -2.44 6.26
CA ARG A 124 -11.20 -2.35 7.67
C ARG A 124 -10.40 -1.07 7.94
N PRO A 125 -10.42 -0.57 9.18
CA PRO A 125 -9.59 0.59 9.58
C PRO A 125 -8.10 0.37 9.31
N LEU A 126 -7.38 1.43 8.96
CA LEU A 126 -5.93 1.35 8.71
C LEU A 126 -5.15 0.76 9.91
N LEU A 127 -5.61 1.01 11.13
CA LEU A 127 -4.99 0.51 12.36
C LEU A 127 -4.97 -1.02 12.44
N ASP A 128 -5.87 -1.71 11.71
CA ASP A 128 -5.92 -3.16 11.68
C ASP A 128 -4.80 -3.78 10.84
N PHE A 129 -4.12 -3.01 9.99
CA PHE A 129 -3.17 -3.56 9.05
C PHE A 129 -1.72 -3.38 9.51
N VAL A 130 -1.00 -4.50 9.60
CA VAL A 130 0.42 -4.54 9.94
C VAL A 130 1.18 -5.29 8.86
N SER A 131 2.17 -4.68 8.23
CA SER A 131 3.01 -5.41 7.28
C SER A 131 4.26 -5.98 7.95
N ILE A 132 4.57 -7.25 7.61
CA ILE A 132 5.79 -7.94 8.03
C ILE A 132 6.58 -8.26 6.77
N VAL A 133 7.76 -7.66 6.65
CA VAL A 133 8.58 -7.73 5.43
C VAL A 133 10.02 -8.05 5.74
N GLY A 134 10.73 -8.59 4.73
CA GLY A 134 12.13 -8.90 4.96
C GLY A 134 12.81 -9.67 3.82
N SER A 135 13.91 -10.30 4.18
CA SER A 135 14.74 -11.09 3.28
C SER A 135 13.99 -12.26 2.66
N ARG A 136 14.18 -12.48 1.36
CA ARG A 136 13.73 -13.70 0.67
C ARG A 136 14.55 -14.94 1.06
N ALA A 137 15.80 -14.72 1.42
CA ALA A 137 16.70 -15.73 2.00
C ALA A 137 16.80 -15.42 3.51
N SER A 138 15.71 -15.71 4.21
CA SER A 138 15.62 -15.55 5.67
C SER A 138 16.46 -16.58 6.39
N THR A 139 16.86 -16.26 7.60
CA THR A 139 17.45 -17.21 8.53
C THR A 139 16.35 -17.89 9.36
N SER A 140 16.70 -18.98 10.08
CA SER A 140 15.75 -19.60 11.02
C SER A 140 15.31 -18.63 12.12
N TYR A 141 16.18 -17.66 12.52
CA TYR A 141 15.83 -16.59 13.45
C TYR A 141 14.77 -15.67 12.83
N GLY A 142 14.98 -15.23 11.59
CA GLY A 142 14.04 -14.35 10.92
C GLY A 142 12.67 -15.03 10.70
N ASP A 143 12.66 -16.30 10.28
CA ASP A 143 11.42 -17.07 10.11
C ASP A 143 10.66 -17.25 11.42
N LEU A 144 11.38 -17.53 12.53
CA LEU A 144 10.78 -17.65 13.87
C LEU A 144 10.14 -16.33 14.30
N VAL A 145 10.90 -15.22 14.25
CA VAL A 145 10.40 -13.91 14.69
C VAL A 145 9.23 -13.43 13.82
N ALA A 146 9.32 -13.58 12.50
CA ALA A 146 8.22 -13.23 11.60
C ALA A 146 6.95 -14.06 11.89
N GLY A 147 7.13 -15.34 12.19
CA GLY A 147 6.05 -16.26 12.54
C GLY A 147 5.40 -15.90 13.87
N GLU A 148 6.17 -15.63 14.91
CA GLU A 148 5.66 -15.24 16.23
C GLU A 148 4.88 -13.92 16.16
N PHE A 149 5.45 -12.90 15.50
CA PHE A 149 4.77 -11.62 15.32
C PHE A 149 3.46 -11.77 14.54
N ALA A 150 3.47 -12.50 13.44
CA ALA A 150 2.27 -12.73 12.63
C ALA A 150 1.19 -13.49 13.41
N ALA A 151 1.58 -14.48 14.22
CA ALA A 151 0.64 -15.22 15.07
C ALA A 151 0.03 -14.32 16.16
N ASP A 152 0.83 -13.44 16.77
CA ASP A 152 0.34 -12.51 17.79
C ASP A 152 -0.60 -11.46 17.20
N PHE A 153 -0.26 -10.89 16.04
CA PHE A 153 -1.15 -9.97 15.32
C PHE A 153 -2.45 -10.64 14.91
N ALA A 154 -2.40 -11.90 14.44
CA ALA A 154 -3.59 -12.67 14.12
C ALA A 154 -4.51 -12.88 15.34
N ARG A 155 -3.96 -13.16 16.53
CA ARG A 155 -4.72 -13.29 17.78
C ARG A 155 -5.33 -11.98 18.26
N ASP A 156 -4.72 -10.84 17.91
CA ASP A 156 -5.22 -9.47 18.17
C ASP A 156 -6.18 -8.97 17.05
N ASP A 157 -6.67 -9.86 16.21
CA ASP A 157 -7.54 -9.56 15.07
C ASP A 157 -6.94 -8.54 14.08
N ARG A 158 -5.60 -8.44 14.00
CA ARG A 158 -4.93 -7.62 12.99
C ARG A 158 -4.72 -8.41 11.70
N VAL A 159 -4.75 -7.70 10.59
CA VAL A 159 -4.52 -8.27 9.27
C VAL A 159 -3.04 -8.15 8.92
N VAL A 160 -2.40 -9.31 8.70
CA VAL A 160 -1.00 -9.34 8.28
C VAL A 160 -0.91 -9.05 6.78
N VAL A 161 -0.14 -8.04 6.38
CA VAL A 161 0.06 -7.63 4.98
C VAL A 161 1.48 -7.97 4.54
N GLY A 162 1.62 -8.54 3.36
CA GLY A 162 2.93 -8.85 2.76
C GLY A 162 2.84 -8.99 1.25
N GLY A 163 3.97 -9.20 0.60
CA GLY A 163 4.02 -9.35 -0.86
C GLY A 163 4.05 -10.81 -1.34
N GLY A 164 3.94 -11.77 -0.42
CA GLY A 164 3.94 -13.20 -0.73
C GLY A 164 5.28 -13.76 -1.21
N SER A 165 6.40 -13.05 -1.03
CA SER A 165 7.72 -13.53 -1.43
C SER A 165 8.23 -14.66 -0.52
N TYR A 166 9.30 -15.34 -0.94
CA TYR A 166 9.98 -16.31 -0.07
C TYR A 166 10.50 -15.67 1.22
N GLY A 167 10.86 -16.48 2.20
CA GLY A 167 11.46 -16.07 3.47
C GLY A 167 10.46 -15.40 4.38
N ILE A 168 10.79 -14.22 4.89
CA ILE A 168 10.06 -13.51 5.94
C ILE A 168 8.56 -13.35 5.62
N GLU A 169 8.19 -12.89 4.42
CA GLU A 169 6.79 -12.69 4.05
C GLU A 169 6.02 -14.01 4.02
N ALA A 170 6.63 -15.07 3.48
CA ALA A 170 5.99 -16.40 3.47
C ALA A 170 5.84 -17.00 4.88
N ALA A 171 6.83 -16.79 5.75
CA ALA A 171 6.75 -17.22 7.15
C ALA A 171 5.62 -16.49 7.88
N ALA A 172 5.49 -15.17 7.69
CA ALA A 172 4.43 -14.36 8.26
C ALA A 172 3.03 -14.79 7.79
N HIS A 173 2.83 -14.97 6.47
CA HIS A 173 1.55 -15.43 5.94
C HIS A 173 1.14 -16.81 6.48
N ARG A 174 2.09 -17.79 6.51
CA ARG A 174 1.82 -19.14 7.05
C ARG A 174 1.41 -19.09 8.52
N ALA A 175 2.12 -18.29 9.33
CA ALA A 175 1.84 -18.19 10.76
C ALA A 175 0.50 -17.49 11.05
N ALA A 176 0.16 -16.43 10.31
CA ALA A 176 -1.14 -15.78 10.39
C ALA A 176 -2.27 -16.76 10.08
N LEU A 177 -2.17 -17.51 8.97
CA LEU A 177 -3.14 -18.55 8.59
C LEU A 177 -3.24 -19.67 9.61
N ALA A 178 -2.11 -20.19 10.11
CA ALA A 178 -2.05 -21.25 11.12
C ALA A 178 -2.67 -20.82 12.47
N SER A 179 -2.67 -19.52 12.76
CA SER A 179 -3.28 -18.92 13.95
C SER A 179 -4.76 -18.55 13.75
N GLY A 180 -5.37 -18.90 12.62
CA GLY A 180 -6.77 -18.60 12.31
C GLY A 180 -7.02 -17.12 11.95
N GLY A 181 -5.97 -16.33 11.74
CA GLY A 181 -6.07 -14.92 11.38
C GLY A 181 -6.18 -14.67 9.88
N SER A 182 -6.45 -13.43 9.53
CA SER A 182 -6.56 -12.97 8.15
C SER A 182 -5.26 -12.38 7.65
N THR A 183 -5.00 -12.53 6.34
CA THR A 183 -3.80 -11.97 5.73
C THR A 183 -4.08 -11.49 4.30
N ILE A 184 -3.35 -10.46 3.88
CA ILE A 184 -3.44 -9.88 2.54
C ILE A 184 -2.09 -10.01 1.83
N ALA A 185 -2.09 -10.66 0.67
CA ALA A 185 -0.93 -10.72 -0.19
C ALA A 185 -1.06 -9.70 -1.34
N VAL A 186 -0.14 -8.74 -1.39
CA VAL A 186 -0.06 -7.73 -2.44
C VAL A 186 0.94 -8.18 -3.49
N LEU A 187 0.49 -8.44 -4.72
CA LEU A 187 1.34 -8.98 -5.78
C LEU A 187 1.90 -7.88 -6.70
N ALA A 188 3.05 -8.16 -7.30
CA ALA A 188 3.67 -7.32 -8.33
C ALA A 188 3.37 -7.80 -9.77
N GLY A 189 2.50 -8.79 -9.93
CA GLY A 189 1.96 -9.33 -11.18
C GLY A 189 0.48 -9.57 -11.03
N GLY A 190 -0.17 -10.09 -12.08
CA GLY A 190 -1.61 -10.39 -12.03
C GLY A 190 -1.98 -11.37 -10.93
N VAL A 191 -3.15 -11.20 -10.32
CA VAL A 191 -3.67 -12.05 -9.24
C VAL A 191 -3.93 -13.50 -9.69
N ASP A 192 -4.07 -13.72 -11.00
CA ASP A 192 -4.21 -15.02 -11.66
C ASP A 192 -2.89 -15.79 -11.79
N ARG A 193 -1.76 -15.11 -11.58
CA ARG A 193 -0.40 -15.68 -11.72
C ARG A 193 0.43 -15.50 -10.46
N PRO A 194 0.15 -16.26 -9.38
CA PRO A 194 0.90 -16.16 -8.13
C PRO A 194 2.42 -16.26 -8.35
N TYR A 195 3.13 -15.27 -7.82
CA TYR A 195 4.60 -15.24 -7.88
C TYR A 195 5.20 -14.93 -6.50
N PRO A 196 6.23 -15.66 -6.07
CA PRO A 196 6.94 -16.73 -6.77
C PRO A 196 6.11 -18.01 -6.88
N SER A 197 6.35 -18.81 -7.93
CA SER A 197 5.58 -20.03 -8.21
C SER A 197 5.65 -21.08 -7.10
N GLY A 198 6.75 -21.13 -6.34
CA GLY A 198 6.90 -22.02 -5.20
C GLY A 198 6.04 -21.63 -3.98
N ASN A 199 5.44 -20.44 -3.97
CA ASN A 199 4.47 -20.02 -2.95
C ASN A 199 3.02 -20.06 -3.47
N ARG A 200 2.76 -20.71 -4.61
CA ARG A 200 1.41 -20.79 -5.20
C ARG A 200 0.39 -21.31 -4.18
N ASP A 201 0.64 -22.45 -3.56
CA ASP A 201 -0.29 -23.06 -2.62
C ASP A 201 -0.56 -22.16 -1.40
N LEU A 202 0.47 -21.46 -0.92
CA LEU A 202 0.32 -20.46 0.15
C LEU A 202 -0.56 -19.28 -0.31
N LEU A 203 -0.32 -18.74 -1.50
CA LEU A 203 -1.09 -17.62 -2.05
C LEU A 203 -2.54 -18.02 -2.38
N ASP A 204 -2.77 -19.27 -2.77
CA ASP A 204 -4.11 -19.83 -2.95
C ASP A 204 -4.83 -19.90 -1.59
N GLN A 205 -4.19 -20.39 -0.53
CA GLN A 205 -4.73 -20.36 0.84
C GLN A 205 -5.01 -18.94 1.33
N VAL A 206 -4.12 -17.97 1.04
CA VAL A 206 -4.37 -16.55 1.36
C VAL A 206 -5.63 -16.04 0.65
N ALA A 207 -5.85 -16.42 -0.61
CA ALA A 207 -7.06 -16.03 -1.34
C ALA A 207 -8.32 -16.67 -0.78
N ASP A 208 -8.24 -17.90 -0.24
CA ASP A 208 -9.40 -18.65 0.27
C ASP A 208 -9.93 -18.08 1.60
N VAL A 209 -9.05 -17.57 2.47
CA VAL A 209 -9.43 -17.08 3.81
C VAL A 209 -9.14 -15.61 4.07
N GLY A 210 -8.52 -14.93 3.14
CA GLY A 210 -8.13 -13.53 3.19
C GLY A 210 -8.27 -12.87 1.84
N LEU A 211 -7.18 -12.23 1.35
CA LEU A 211 -7.20 -11.51 0.09
C LEU A 211 -5.86 -11.56 -0.63
N VAL A 212 -5.88 -11.82 -1.91
CA VAL A 212 -4.78 -11.52 -2.84
C VAL A 212 -5.17 -10.29 -3.65
N VAL A 213 -4.31 -9.27 -3.68
CA VAL A 213 -4.57 -7.99 -4.35
C VAL A 213 -3.40 -7.56 -5.21
N SER A 214 -3.67 -6.90 -6.32
CA SER A 214 -2.66 -6.29 -7.19
C SER A 214 -3.20 -5.07 -7.93
N GLU A 215 -2.36 -4.09 -8.21
CA GLU A 215 -2.64 -3.01 -9.19
C GLU A 215 -2.30 -3.41 -10.62
N VAL A 216 -1.63 -4.56 -10.79
CA VAL A 216 -1.22 -5.12 -12.10
C VAL A 216 -2.33 -6.01 -12.64
N PRO A 217 -2.75 -5.83 -13.91
CA PRO A 217 -3.87 -6.59 -14.48
C PRO A 217 -3.55 -8.09 -14.64
N PRO A 218 -4.59 -8.94 -14.71
CA PRO A 218 -4.45 -10.36 -14.96
C PRO A 218 -3.66 -10.65 -16.24
N GLY A 219 -2.89 -11.74 -16.19
CA GLY A 219 -2.02 -12.17 -17.29
C GLY A 219 -0.62 -11.55 -17.29
N GLU A 220 -0.41 -10.48 -16.53
CA GLU A 220 0.86 -9.76 -16.50
C GLU A 220 1.86 -10.36 -15.51
N THR A 221 3.14 -10.30 -15.87
CA THR A 221 4.24 -10.82 -15.04
C THR A 221 4.89 -9.71 -14.20
N PRO A 222 5.51 -10.05 -13.07
CA PRO A 222 6.27 -9.10 -12.28
C PRO A 222 7.43 -8.49 -13.05
N SER A 223 7.72 -7.22 -12.81
CA SER A 223 8.90 -6.50 -13.29
C SER A 223 9.58 -5.74 -12.13
N ARG A 224 10.80 -5.26 -12.35
CA ARG A 224 11.49 -4.45 -11.33
C ARG A 224 10.68 -3.21 -10.94
N HIS A 225 10.07 -2.55 -11.91
CA HIS A 225 9.21 -1.38 -11.70
C HIS A 225 7.97 -1.76 -10.87
N ARG A 226 7.27 -2.82 -11.26
CA ARG A 226 6.07 -3.32 -10.57
C ARG A 226 6.35 -3.76 -9.12
N PHE A 227 7.55 -4.32 -8.84
CA PHE A 227 7.98 -4.58 -7.46
C PHE A 227 8.18 -3.28 -6.65
N GLN A 228 8.61 -2.19 -7.28
CA GLN A 228 8.76 -0.90 -6.61
C GLN A 228 7.40 -0.26 -6.31
N ALA A 229 6.48 -0.27 -7.27
CA ALA A 229 5.11 0.21 -7.12
C ALA A 229 4.38 -0.58 -6.02
N ARG A 230 4.46 -1.92 -6.02
CA ARG A 230 3.91 -2.78 -4.96
C ARG A 230 4.39 -2.38 -3.56
N GLY A 231 5.65 -1.98 -3.43
CA GLY A 231 6.19 -1.51 -2.14
C GLY A 231 5.42 -0.31 -1.60
N TRP A 232 5.10 0.66 -2.44
CA TRP A 232 4.26 1.80 -2.07
C TRP A 232 2.85 1.36 -1.67
N LEU A 233 2.28 0.40 -2.39
CA LEU A 233 0.94 -0.11 -2.09
C LEU A 233 0.89 -0.83 -0.73
N ILE A 234 1.86 -1.70 -0.41
CA ILE A 234 1.97 -2.34 0.91
C ILE A 234 2.13 -1.29 2.00
N ALA A 235 3.03 -0.33 1.81
CA ALA A 235 3.28 0.73 2.78
C ALA A 235 2.04 1.61 3.03
N ALA A 236 1.28 1.93 2.00
CA ALA A 236 0.07 2.74 2.12
C ALA A 236 -1.09 1.98 2.79
N LEU A 237 -1.21 0.67 2.52
CA LEU A 237 -2.21 -0.20 3.12
C LEU A 237 -1.95 -0.51 4.61
N SER A 238 -0.74 -0.29 5.11
CA SER A 238 -0.36 -0.71 6.46
C SER A 238 -0.13 0.49 7.38
N ASN A 239 -0.60 0.39 8.62
CA ASN A 239 -0.32 1.39 9.65
C ASN A 239 1.12 1.27 10.16
N VAL A 240 1.59 0.04 10.30
CA VAL A 240 2.97 -0.27 10.74
C VAL A 240 3.60 -1.23 9.75
N THR A 241 4.87 -1.01 9.44
CA THR A 241 5.70 -1.92 8.65
C THR A 241 6.85 -2.44 9.52
N ILE A 242 6.94 -3.75 9.69
CA ILE A 242 7.99 -4.40 10.48
C ILE A 242 9.01 -5.02 9.54
N LEU A 243 10.24 -4.53 9.62
CA LEU A 243 11.40 -5.09 8.91
C LEU A 243 12.12 -6.07 9.82
N VAL A 244 11.98 -7.37 9.54
CA VAL A 244 12.58 -8.43 10.38
C VAL A 244 14.03 -8.68 9.99
N GLU A 245 14.30 -9.00 8.75
CA GLU A 245 15.65 -9.19 8.22
C GLU A 245 15.78 -8.56 6.84
N ALA A 246 16.87 -7.84 6.59
CA ALA A 246 17.11 -7.25 5.27
C ALA A 246 18.58 -6.86 5.09
N GLY A 247 19.13 -7.08 3.91
CA GLY A 247 20.36 -6.39 3.51
C GLY A 247 20.08 -4.89 3.26
N ALA A 248 21.06 -4.03 3.50
CA ALA A 248 20.94 -2.57 3.42
C ALA A 248 20.47 -2.00 2.06
N ARG A 249 20.56 -2.77 0.97
CA ARG A 249 20.13 -2.39 -0.38
C ARG A 249 19.01 -3.28 -0.93
N SER A 250 18.31 -4.00 -0.05
CA SER A 250 17.25 -4.93 -0.45
C SER A 250 15.95 -4.22 -0.82
N GLY A 251 15.04 -4.95 -1.48
CA GLY A 251 13.68 -4.48 -1.76
C GLY A 251 12.85 -4.25 -0.49
N ALA A 252 13.04 -5.10 0.54
CA ALA A 252 12.36 -4.97 1.82
C ALA A 252 12.82 -3.70 2.58
N MET A 253 14.14 -3.39 2.55
CA MET A 253 14.64 -2.12 3.09
C MET A 253 13.99 -0.92 2.41
N ARG A 254 13.89 -0.95 1.07
CA ARG A 254 13.23 0.13 0.32
C ARG A 254 11.75 0.26 0.68
N LEU A 255 11.05 -0.86 0.89
CA LEU A 255 9.65 -0.82 1.32
C LEU A 255 9.52 -0.16 2.71
N ALA A 256 10.39 -0.48 3.65
CA ALA A 256 10.41 0.16 4.96
C ALA A 256 10.70 1.67 4.86
N GLU A 257 11.62 2.08 3.96
CA GLU A 257 11.86 3.49 3.65
C GLU A 257 10.61 4.17 3.06
N GLN A 258 9.91 3.50 2.13
CA GLN A 258 8.64 3.99 1.56
C GLN A 258 7.56 4.17 2.63
N ALA A 259 7.43 3.23 3.58
CA ALA A 259 6.50 3.37 4.70
C ALA A 259 6.83 4.59 5.57
N HIS A 260 8.09 4.79 5.91
CA HIS A 260 8.54 5.97 6.63
C HIS A 260 8.23 7.27 5.86
N ASP A 261 8.49 7.30 4.55
CA ASP A 261 8.25 8.48 3.70
C ASP A 261 6.75 8.83 3.58
N LEU A 262 5.85 7.85 3.75
CA LEU A 262 4.40 8.04 3.87
C LEU A 262 3.94 8.42 5.27
N GLY A 263 4.86 8.62 6.22
CA GLY A 263 4.53 8.90 7.62
C GLY A 263 3.95 7.71 8.37
N ARG A 264 4.15 6.48 7.87
CA ARG A 264 3.77 5.25 8.56
C ARG A 264 4.85 4.87 9.57
N ARG A 265 4.47 4.16 10.61
CA ARG A 265 5.44 3.65 11.58
C ARG A 265 6.26 2.51 10.99
N VAL A 266 7.53 2.46 11.35
CA VAL A 266 8.44 1.39 10.92
C VAL A 266 9.06 0.75 12.15
N GLY A 267 8.82 -0.55 12.33
CA GLY A 267 9.51 -1.37 13.30
C GLY A 267 10.74 -2.03 12.69
N ALA A 268 11.83 -2.07 13.40
CA ALA A 268 13.06 -2.74 12.99
C ALA A 268 13.47 -3.78 14.05
N VAL A 269 13.52 -5.05 13.64
CA VAL A 269 13.92 -6.14 14.53
C VAL A 269 15.43 -6.20 14.62
N PRO A 270 15.99 -6.18 15.83
CA PRO A 270 17.44 -6.28 16.01
C PRO A 270 17.92 -7.70 15.67
N GLY A 271 19.14 -7.81 15.20
CA GLY A 271 19.76 -9.10 14.91
C GLY A 271 21.27 -9.07 15.17
N PRO A 272 21.97 -10.20 15.01
CA PRO A 272 23.42 -10.26 15.23
C PRO A 272 24.16 -9.27 14.34
N VAL A 273 25.10 -8.50 14.91
CA VAL A 273 25.91 -7.52 14.17
C VAL A 273 26.79 -8.17 13.08
N THR A 274 27.03 -9.46 13.20
CA THR A 274 27.79 -10.24 12.22
C THR A 274 26.95 -10.75 11.06
N SER A 275 25.60 -10.61 11.12
CA SER A 275 24.70 -11.07 10.07
C SER A 275 24.51 -10.00 9.00
N ALA A 276 24.67 -10.38 7.74
CA ALA A 276 24.39 -9.50 6.59
C ALA A 276 22.89 -9.11 6.51
N THR A 277 22.00 -9.97 7.01
CA THR A 277 20.56 -9.74 7.02
C THR A 277 20.11 -8.79 8.13
N SER A 278 20.95 -8.49 9.10
CA SER A 278 20.67 -7.48 10.15
C SER A 278 21.08 -6.06 9.73
N THR A 279 21.80 -5.90 8.62
CA THR A 279 22.34 -4.58 8.21
C THR A 279 21.22 -3.58 7.85
N GLY A 280 20.11 -4.02 7.28
CA GLY A 280 18.96 -3.17 6.97
C GLY A 280 18.27 -2.66 8.25
N PRO A 281 17.76 -3.54 9.13
CA PRO A 281 17.19 -3.12 10.41
C PRO A 281 18.12 -2.21 11.22
N HIS A 282 19.42 -2.54 11.35
CA HIS A 282 20.38 -1.70 12.07
C HIS A 282 20.51 -0.30 11.46
N ARG A 283 20.51 -0.21 10.11
CA ARG A 283 20.56 1.07 9.41
C ARG A 283 19.32 1.93 9.71
N LEU A 284 18.11 1.35 9.68
CA LEU A 284 16.89 2.08 10.04
C LEU A 284 16.95 2.65 11.45
N LEU A 285 17.44 1.85 12.41
CA LEU A 285 17.63 2.28 13.80
C LEU A 285 18.66 3.41 13.93
N GLN A 286 19.82 3.28 13.28
CA GLN A 286 20.88 4.29 13.29
C GLN A 286 20.43 5.61 12.67
N GLU A 287 19.66 5.56 11.57
CA GLU A 287 19.11 6.72 10.87
C GLU A 287 17.85 7.29 11.55
N ARG A 288 17.37 6.66 12.64
CA ARG A 288 16.12 7.02 13.33
C ARG A 288 14.89 7.01 12.40
N ARG A 289 14.89 6.14 11.41
CA ARG A 289 13.79 5.91 10.47
C ARG A 289 12.93 4.70 10.84
N GLY A 290 13.26 4.03 11.94
CA GLY A 290 12.53 2.91 12.51
C GLY A 290 12.71 2.85 14.02
N GLU A 291 11.73 2.25 14.69
CA GLU A 291 11.74 1.99 16.13
C GLU A 291 12.23 0.56 16.37
N LEU A 292 13.00 0.35 17.46
CA LEU A 292 13.42 -0.99 17.87
C LEU A 292 12.19 -1.79 18.30
N VAL A 293 11.98 -2.97 17.69
CA VAL A 293 10.89 -3.87 18.03
C VAL A 293 11.45 -5.25 18.34
N THR A 294 11.19 -5.73 19.54
CA THR A 294 11.62 -7.05 20.02
C THR A 294 10.46 -7.97 20.34
N ASP A 295 9.24 -7.43 20.38
CA ASP A 295 8.04 -8.12 20.80
C ASP A 295 6.82 -7.51 20.07
N ALA A 296 5.91 -8.34 19.57
CA ALA A 296 4.69 -7.89 18.89
C ALA A 296 3.76 -7.10 19.82
N SER A 297 3.76 -7.40 21.12
CA SER A 297 2.92 -6.70 22.11
C SER A 297 3.25 -5.22 22.22
N GLN A 298 4.49 -4.80 21.91
CA GLN A 298 4.87 -3.39 21.87
C GLN A 298 4.07 -2.64 20.82
N ILE A 299 3.90 -3.25 19.63
CA ILE A 299 3.12 -2.70 18.53
C ILE A 299 1.62 -2.77 18.84
N ILE A 300 1.12 -3.90 19.33
CA ILE A 300 -0.28 -4.12 19.69
C ILE A 300 -0.75 -3.09 20.72
N ASN A 301 0.01 -2.92 21.82
CA ASN A 301 -0.31 -1.92 22.85
C ASN A 301 -0.36 -0.49 22.30
N MET A 302 0.55 -0.17 21.40
CA MET A 302 0.58 1.14 20.77
C MET A 302 -0.64 1.36 19.84
N LEU A 303 -1.07 0.33 19.09
CA LEU A 303 -2.25 0.39 18.26
C LEU A 303 -3.51 0.58 19.10
N HIS A 304 -3.68 -0.20 20.19
CA HIS A 304 -4.79 -0.05 21.13
C HIS A 304 -4.86 1.35 21.77
N MET A 305 -3.70 1.92 22.14
CA MET A 305 -3.65 3.29 22.65
C MET A 305 -4.09 4.31 21.60
N THR A 306 -3.73 4.11 20.34
CA THR A 306 -4.13 4.99 19.24
C THR A 306 -5.63 4.88 18.97
N GLU A 307 -6.20 3.68 19.00
CA GLU A 307 -7.65 3.44 18.91
C GLU A 307 -8.42 4.16 20.01
N ALA A 308 -8.00 3.96 21.26
CA ALA A 308 -8.62 4.60 22.41
C ALA A 308 -8.59 6.14 22.34
N LEU A 309 -7.52 6.73 21.79
CA LEU A 309 -7.43 8.18 21.57
C LEU A 309 -8.35 8.67 20.45
N ASN A 310 -8.55 7.88 19.41
CA ASN A 310 -9.45 8.22 18.30
C ASN A 310 -10.93 8.09 18.68
N GLU A 311 -11.26 7.16 19.61
CA GLU A 311 -12.62 6.95 20.12
C GLU A 311 -13.00 7.93 21.24
N ALA A 312 -12.02 8.57 21.89
CA ALA A 312 -12.29 9.54 22.94
C ALA A 312 -13.10 10.73 22.38
N PRO A 313 -14.26 11.06 22.95
CA PRO A 313 -15.07 12.18 22.49
C PRO A 313 -14.25 13.48 22.54
N THR A 314 -14.21 14.22 21.43
CA THR A 314 -13.45 15.49 21.24
C THR A 314 -13.87 16.63 22.18
N GLY A 315 -14.54 16.35 23.30
CA GLY A 315 -15.18 17.27 24.22
C GLY A 315 -14.49 17.52 25.57
N SER A 316 -13.34 16.91 25.91
CA SER A 316 -12.90 16.93 27.31
C SER A 316 -11.44 17.34 27.60
N LEU A 317 -10.58 17.63 26.65
CA LEU A 317 -9.16 17.89 26.95
C LEU A 317 -8.65 19.34 26.73
N PHE A 318 -9.49 20.28 26.30
CA PHE A 318 -9.12 21.71 26.18
C PHE A 318 -10.05 22.66 26.95
N GLY A 319 -10.51 22.24 28.13
CA GLY A 319 -11.24 23.07 29.07
C GLY A 319 -10.46 23.27 30.36
N SER A 320 -9.88 24.48 30.53
CA SER A 320 -9.29 24.98 31.77
C SER A 320 -7.80 24.60 32.04
N ARG A 321 -6.89 25.42 31.51
CA ARG A 321 -5.70 25.89 32.23
C ARG A 321 -4.84 26.81 31.36
N PHE A 322 -5.41 27.93 30.87
CA PHE A 322 -4.67 29.16 30.60
C PHE A 322 -5.58 30.33 30.96
N ARG A 323 -5.77 30.57 32.27
CA ARG A 323 -6.06 31.92 32.73
C ARG A 323 -4.73 32.64 32.73
N SER A 324 -4.55 33.52 31.75
CA SER A 324 -3.47 34.51 31.75
C SER A 324 -3.53 35.32 33.03
N ALA A 325 -2.49 35.28 33.83
CA ALA A 325 -2.29 36.22 34.93
C ALA A 325 -2.23 37.65 34.35
N PRO A 326 -2.86 38.63 34.98
CA PRO A 326 -2.74 40.03 34.54
C PRO A 326 -1.30 40.50 34.71
N PRO A 327 -0.80 41.41 33.85
CA PRO A 327 0.56 41.92 33.94
C PRO A 327 0.75 42.74 35.22
N PRO A 328 1.94 42.73 35.85
CA PRO A 328 2.23 43.49 37.06
C PRO A 328 2.12 45.00 36.77
N GLN A 329 1.36 45.71 37.60
CA GLN A 329 1.25 47.18 37.60
C GLN A 329 2.63 47.78 37.98
N ARG A 330 3.15 48.63 37.11
CA ARG A 330 4.34 49.46 37.42
C ARG A 330 3.94 50.49 38.49
N SER A 331 4.55 50.42 39.65
CA SER A 331 4.54 51.50 40.62
C SER A 331 5.36 52.66 40.09
N THR A 332 4.71 53.79 39.90
CA THR A 332 5.34 55.10 39.71
C THR A 332 5.71 55.63 41.10
N ASP A 333 6.91 55.38 41.56
CA ASP A 333 7.49 56.18 42.62
C ASP A 333 8.58 57.06 42.02
N THR A 334 8.31 58.35 41.97
CA THR A 334 9.26 59.42 41.66
C THR A 334 9.98 59.80 42.93
N PRO A 335 11.30 59.79 42.98
CA PRO A 335 12.03 60.42 44.09
C PRO A 335 12.17 61.90 43.84
N THR A 336 11.70 62.69 44.79
CA THR A 336 11.98 64.11 44.90
C THR A 336 13.31 64.32 45.65
N LEU A 337 14.17 65.23 45.09
CA LEU A 337 15.45 65.77 45.56
C LEU A 337 16.71 64.93 45.37
#